data_73a6738f9b33747a96077f192a7bfe1e
#
_entry.id   73a6738f9b33747a96077f192a7bfe1e
#
_cell.length_a   1.000
_cell.length_b   1.000
_cell.length_c   1.000
_cell.angle_alpha   90.00
_cell.angle_beta   90.00
_cell.angle_gamma   90.00
#
_symmetry.space_group_name_H-M   'P 1'
#
loop_
_entity.id
_entity.type
_entity.pdbx_description
1 polymer ?
#
loop_
_entity_poly.entity_id
_entity_poly.type
_entity_poly.pdbx_seq_one_letter_code
_entity_poly.pdbx_strand_id
1 'polypeptide(L)'
;MRADGGGRRAHRRGRRGTRVPPARTPGARALTVLSALTALAALLLAGCAADATGSGPGTEAPGRGRDPAQAPAPTAPAPGAGGPANHSPAPPHPRAHNPARTHTHPRPHLHPHASPPPHRRWGLPAPLAPAPEHPDRRPLPRAAGPGPLPVVDRVPTRDKVVFLTYDDGAEKDPRFVDMVRELRLPVSMFLTDSVVGPGYGHFARLRAVGATVQNHTLDHTALRGLPYAGQRAEICGQQNKLKQRFGVRPTLFRPPYGVYDSTTLRAAADCGLSAVVLWRASMQIHDLRYAVGHRLRPGDIVLAGFRGPDQLKGTTLTEMTTRLLRRVQEQGLTVGRLEDYL
;
A
#
# COMPACT_ATOMS: atom_id res chain seq x y z
N MET A 1 3.21 4.62 -90.90
CA MET A 1 3.26 3.37 -91.69
C MET A 1 2.90 2.22 -90.81
N ARG A 2 1.78 1.54 -91.15
CA ARG A 2 1.33 0.18 -90.81
C ARG A 2 1.41 -0.24 -89.33
N ALA A 3 0.33 -0.40 -88.54
CA ALA A 3 -0.85 -1.28 -88.70
C ALA A 3 -0.47 -2.75 -88.55
N ASP A 4 -1.00 -3.37 -87.54
CA ASP A 4 -1.78 -4.62 -87.42
C ASP A 4 -1.58 -5.22 -86.06
N GLY A 5 -2.55 -5.62 -85.28
CA GLY A 5 -3.85 -6.17 -85.57
C GLY A 5 -3.97 -7.55 -84.94
N GLY A 6 -4.97 -7.74 -84.14
CA GLY A 6 -5.45 -9.05 -83.73
C GLY A 6 -5.15 -9.42 -82.27
N GLY A 7 -6.03 -9.89 -81.50
CA GLY A 7 -7.31 -10.48 -81.66
C GLY A 7 -7.84 -10.91 -80.28
N ARG A 8 -9.01 -10.55 -79.99
CA ARG A 8 -9.77 -10.83 -78.75
C ARG A 8 -10.19 -12.30 -78.72
N ARG A 9 -9.95 -12.97 -77.59
CA ARG A 9 -10.82 -14.08 -77.19
C ARG A 9 -11.24 -13.92 -75.73
N ALA A 10 -12.51 -13.67 -75.57
CA ALA A 10 -13.23 -13.67 -74.34
C ALA A 10 -13.47 -15.12 -73.87
N HIS A 11 -13.00 -15.43 -72.67
CA HIS A 11 -13.50 -16.60 -71.93
C HIS A 11 -14.42 -16.15 -70.80
N ARG A 12 -15.71 -16.30 -71.09
CA ARG A 12 -16.79 -16.34 -70.07
C ARG A 12 -16.52 -17.51 -69.15
N ARG A 13 -16.18 -17.26 -67.89
CA ARG A 13 -16.31 -18.26 -66.82
C ARG A 13 -17.44 -17.86 -65.89
N GLY A 14 -18.39 -18.78 -65.72
CA GLY A 14 -19.63 -18.67 -65.03
C GLY A 14 -19.49 -18.33 -63.55
N ARG A 15 -20.33 -17.45 -63.11
CA ARG A 15 -20.60 -17.18 -61.69
C ARG A 15 -21.32 -18.41 -61.10
N ARG A 16 -20.60 -19.16 -60.27
CA ARG A 16 -21.27 -20.08 -59.33
C ARG A 16 -21.72 -19.24 -58.11
N GLY A 17 -23.01 -19.07 -57.97
CA GLY A 17 -23.65 -18.49 -56.83
C GLY A 17 -23.47 -19.41 -55.60
N THR A 18 -22.74 -18.97 -54.61
CA THR A 18 -22.74 -19.57 -53.28
C THR A 18 -23.95 -19.04 -52.52
N ARG A 19 -24.92 -19.93 -52.30
CA ARG A 19 -26.08 -19.68 -51.43
C ARG A 19 -25.58 -19.52 -50.00
N VAL A 20 -25.83 -18.35 -49.39
CA VAL A 20 -25.68 -18.10 -47.98
C VAL A 20 -26.91 -18.70 -47.26
N PRO A 21 -26.73 -19.56 -46.25
CA PRO A 21 -27.87 -20.04 -45.47
C PRO A 21 -28.34 -18.93 -44.48
N PRO A 22 -29.64 -18.88 -44.15
CA PRO A 22 -30.20 -17.87 -43.28
C PRO A 22 -29.70 -18.02 -41.83
N ALA A 23 -29.40 -16.91 -41.18
CA ALA A 23 -29.02 -16.81 -39.77
C ALA A 23 -30.16 -17.36 -38.88
N ARG A 24 -29.79 -18.35 -38.07
CA ARG A 24 -30.65 -18.82 -36.98
C ARG A 24 -30.56 -17.83 -35.81
N THR A 25 -31.66 -17.20 -35.50
CA THR A 25 -31.91 -16.46 -34.26
C THR A 25 -31.85 -17.43 -33.08
N PRO A 26 -31.00 -17.18 -32.04
CA PRO A 26 -31.13 -17.91 -30.79
C PRO A 26 -32.30 -17.33 -29.99
N GLY A 27 -33.26 -18.18 -29.73
CA GLY A 27 -34.41 -17.91 -28.88
C GLY A 27 -33.98 -17.56 -27.45
N ALA A 28 -34.68 -16.60 -26.90
CA ALA A 28 -34.65 -16.21 -25.52
C ALA A 28 -34.91 -17.43 -24.60
N ARG A 29 -33.91 -17.82 -23.81
CA ARG A 29 -34.15 -18.55 -22.58
C ARG A 29 -33.73 -17.61 -21.44
N ALA A 30 -34.73 -16.93 -20.91
CA ALA A 30 -34.69 -16.32 -19.60
C ALA A 30 -34.45 -17.44 -18.58
N LEU A 31 -33.26 -17.49 -17.98
CA LEU A 31 -33.02 -18.19 -16.73
C LEU A 31 -32.92 -17.18 -15.62
N THR A 32 -34.01 -17.08 -14.91
CA THR A 32 -34.16 -16.58 -13.55
C THR A 32 -33.11 -17.25 -12.65
N VAL A 33 -32.06 -16.51 -12.29
CA VAL A 33 -31.23 -16.78 -11.11
C VAL A 33 -31.25 -15.49 -10.31
N LEU A 34 -32.37 -15.32 -9.63
CA LEU A 34 -32.53 -14.36 -8.54
C LEU A 34 -32.67 -15.19 -7.27
N SER A 35 -32.01 -14.73 -6.20
CA SER A 35 -32.12 -15.20 -4.82
C SER A 35 -31.08 -16.22 -4.36
N ALA A 36 -29.93 -15.70 -3.88
CA ALA A 36 -29.22 -16.22 -2.70
C ALA A 36 -28.03 -15.33 -2.33
N LEU A 37 -28.26 -14.07 -1.92
CA LEU A 37 -27.23 -13.21 -1.29
C LEU A 37 -27.88 -12.10 -0.46
N THR A 38 -28.87 -12.49 0.37
CA THR A 38 -29.42 -11.60 1.41
C THR A 38 -29.75 -12.44 2.66
N ALA A 39 -28.72 -12.88 3.36
CA ALA A 39 -28.87 -13.35 4.75
C ALA A 39 -27.48 -13.54 5.35
N LEU A 40 -26.80 -12.45 5.74
CA LEU A 40 -25.80 -12.41 6.83
C LEU A 40 -25.40 -10.97 7.18
N ALA A 41 -26.38 -10.15 7.56
CA ALA A 41 -26.12 -8.84 8.17
C ALA A 41 -27.30 -8.41 9.05
N ALA A 42 -27.79 -9.31 9.91
CA ALA A 42 -28.80 -8.97 10.92
C ALA A 42 -28.66 -9.92 12.11
N LEU A 43 -27.59 -9.74 12.87
CA LEU A 43 -27.51 -10.24 14.26
C LEU A 43 -26.34 -9.51 14.92
N LEU A 44 -26.65 -8.39 15.57
CA LEU A 44 -25.95 -7.74 16.68
C LEU A 44 -26.52 -6.33 16.93
N LEU A 45 -27.84 -6.28 17.23
CA LEU A 45 -28.48 -5.11 17.85
C LEU A 45 -29.67 -5.62 18.67
N ALA A 46 -29.37 -6.18 19.83
CA ALA A 46 -30.37 -6.34 20.88
C ALA A 46 -29.64 -6.27 22.22
N GLY A 47 -29.98 -5.26 23.00
CA GLY A 47 -29.62 -5.21 24.42
C GLY A 47 -29.22 -3.82 24.87
N CYS A 48 -30.19 -2.99 25.26
CA CYS A 48 -30.41 -2.31 26.52
C CYS A 48 -31.32 -1.12 26.30
N ALA A 49 -32.63 -1.36 26.45
CA ALA A 49 -33.59 -0.35 26.84
C ALA A 49 -33.75 -0.47 28.35
N ALA A 50 -33.52 0.58 29.09
CA ALA A 50 -33.99 0.75 30.46
C ALA A 50 -34.45 2.18 30.66
N ASP A 51 -35.65 2.28 31.13
CA ASP A 51 -36.48 3.41 31.42
C ASP A 51 -35.83 4.54 32.23
N ALA A 52 -36.24 5.78 31.95
CA ALA A 52 -36.45 6.80 32.96
C ALA A 52 -37.41 7.87 32.44
N THR A 53 -38.63 7.82 32.92
CA THR A 53 -39.64 8.88 32.97
C THR A 53 -39.22 9.97 33.96
N GLY A 54 -39.49 11.27 33.63
CA GLY A 54 -39.49 12.32 34.65
C GLY A 54 -39.36 13.75 34.13
N SER A 55 -40.50 14.37 33.80
CA SER A 55 -40.99 15.74 34.05
C SER A 55 -40.05 16.96 34.09
N GLY A 56 -40.15 17.85 33.14
CA GLY A 56 -40.61 19.25 33.09
C GLY A 56 -39.87 20.35 33.86
N PRO A 57 -40.21 21.64 33.60
CA PRO A 57 -39.22 22.59 33.08
C PRO A 57 -38.80 23.68 34.09
N GLY A 58 -37.62 24.31 33.88
CA GLY A 58 -37.15 25.44 34.67
C GLY A 58 -36.13 26.28 33.94
N THR A 59 -36.55 27.44 33.51
CA THR A 59 -35.80 28.61 33.09
C THR A 59 -34.80 29.07 34.14
N GLU A 60 -33.56 29.39 33.76
CA GLU A 60 -32.82 30.56 34.23
C GLU A 60 -31.40 30.64 33.61
N ALA A 61 -31.04 31.78 33.07
CA ALA A 61 -29.72 32.27 32.80
C ALA A 61 -29.47 33.51 33.68
N PRO A 62 -28.26 34.16 33.71
CA PRO A 62 -26.87 33.75 33.50
C PRO A 62 -25.96 34.10 34.70
N GLY A 63 -24.85 33.41 34.87
CA GLY A 63 -23.83 33.73 35.87
C GLY A 63 -22.42 33.72 35.32
N ARG A 64 -21.76 34.85 35.42
CA ARG A 64 -20.36 35.12 35.03
C ARG A 64 -19.34 34.36 35.88
N GLY A 65 -18.28 33.94 35.25
CA GLY A 65 -16.90 34.10 35.71
C GLY A 65 -16.36 33.14 36.74
N ARG A 66 -15.31 32.42 36.32
CA ARG A 66 -14.02 32.33 37.05
C ARG A 66 -13.04 31.41 36.27
N ASP A 67 -11.90 31.98 35.87
CA ASP A 67 -10.74 31.23 35.45
C ASP A 67 -10.23 30.34 36.59
N PRO A 68 -9.76 29.13 36.30
CA PRO A 68 -8.88 28.41 37.21
C PRO A 68 -7.42 28.57 36.77
N ALA A 69 -6.66 28.96 37.76
CA ALA A 69 -5.24 29.22 37.84
C ALA A 69 -4.32 28.21 37.14
N GLN A 70 -3.28 28.77 36.53
CA GLN A 70 -2.04 28.12 36.13
C GLN A 70 -1.39 27.33 37.26
N ALA A 71 -1.08 26.07 37.02
CA ALA A 71 -0.15 25.29 37.84
C ALA A 71 1.30 25.53 37.37
N PRO A 72 2.29 25.63 38.30
CA PRO A 72 3.65 26.00 37.99
C PRO A 72 4.45 24.82 37.43
N ALA A 73 5.39 25.13 36.50
CA ALA A 73 6.37 24.23 35.94
C ALA A 73 7.39 23.73 36.99
N PRO A 74 7.93 22.51 36.87
CA PRO A 74 9.00 22.04 37.73
C PRO A 74 10.35 22.61 37.30
N THR A 75 11.05 23.18 38.26
CA THR A 75 12.38 23.78 38.21
C THR A 75 13.47 22.70 38.02
N ALA A 76 14.40 22.94 37.12
CA ALA A 76 15.62 22.16 36.94
C ALA A 76 16.63 22.43 38.09
N PRO A 77 17.42 21.44 38.53
CA PRO A 77 18.51 21.67 39.48
C PRO A 77 19.81 22.14 38.77
N ALA A 78 20.44 23.14 39.38
CA ALA A 78 21.70 23.74 38.96
C ALA A 78 22.91 22.84 39.26
N PRO A 79 24.08 23.06 38.58
CA PRO A 79 25.27 22.24 38.74
C PRO A 79 26.12 22.63 39.96
N GLY A 80 26.47 21.63 40.74
CA GLY A 80 27.39 21.78 41.87
C GLY A 80 28.87 21.82 41.45
N ALA A 81 29.56 22.79 42.00
CA ALA A 81 30.97 23.08 41.77
C ALA A 81 31.94 22.13 42.52
N GLY A 82 33.10 22.07 41.96
CA GLY A 82 34.27 21.27 42.20
C GLY A 82 34.88 21.16 43.62
N GLY A 83 35.77 20.20 43.73
CA GLY A 83 36.77 20.04 44.78
C GLY A 83 37.89 19.12 44.30
N PRO A 84 39.13 19.33 44.78
CA PRO A 84 40.32 19.06 43.99
C PRO A 84 40.97 17.68 44.19
N ALA A 85 41.82 17.39 43.21
CA ALA A 85 42.69 16.22 43.10
C ALA A 85 43.59 15.96 44.28
N ASN A 86 43.83 14.70 44.61
CA ASN A 86 44.95 14.25 45.42
C ASN A 86 45.71 13.18 44.63
N HIS A 87 46.97 13.57 44.30
CA HIS A 87 47.94 12.68 43.70
C HIS A 87 48.71 11.94 44.81
N SER A 88 48.87 10.64 44.69
CA SER A 88 49.93 9.91 45.43
C SER A 88 50.65 8.96 44.47
N PRO A 89 51.95 8.91 44.48
CA PRO A 89 52.78 8.16 43.53
C PRO A 89 52.95 6.69 43.92
N ALA A 90 52.96 5.83 42.90
CA ALA A 90 53.25 4.40 43.05
C ALA A 90 54.78 4.12 43.13
N PRO A 91 55.18 3.06 43.87
CA PRO A 91 56.61 2.65 43.99
C PRO A 91 57.02 1.74 42.80
N PRO A 92 58.33 1.62 42.51
CA PRO A 92 58.88 0.88 41.41
C PRO A 92 59.03 -0.62 41.73
N HIS A 93 58.65 -1.46 40.79
CA HIS A 93 58.92 -2.90 40.87
C HIS A 93 60.15 -3.32 40.05
N PRO A 94 60.90 -4.34 40.54
CA PRO A 94 62.14 -4.76 39.92
C PRO A 94 61.90 -5.72 38.72
N ARG A 95 62.81 -5.60 37.78
CA ARG A 95 62.89 -6.49 36.59
C ARG A 95 63.27 -7.91 37.00
N ALA A 96 62.49 -8.90 36.47
CA ALA A 96 62.97 -10.27 36.38
C ALA A 96 62.93 -10.69 34.93
N HIS A 97 64.09 -11.02 34.39
CA HIS A 97 64.24 -11.64 33.05
C HIS A 97 63.91 -13.13 33.15
N ASN A 98 63.04 -13.62 32.24
CA ASN A 98 63.04 -15.04 31.93
C ASN A 98 62.58 -15.23 30.44
N PRO A 99 63.36 -15.86 29.54
CA PRO A 99 63.00 -16.09 28.17
C PRO A 99 62.34 -17.47 28.07
N ALA A 100 61.06 -17.50 28.15
CA ALA A 100 60.29 -18.71 27.75
C ALA A 100 59.83 -18.55 26.30
N ARG A 101 60.40 -19.38 25.43
CA ARG A 101 59.93 -19.60 24.07
C ARG A 101 58.48 -20.14 24.14
N THR A 102 57.53 -19.30 23.90
CA THR A 102 56.18 -19.75 23.65
C THR A 102 55.98 -19.93 22.13
N HIS A 103 55.84 -21.16 21.72
CA HIS A 103 55.32 -21.51 20.39
C HIS A 103 53.89 -20.98 20.28
N THR A 104 53.73 -19.81 19.68
CA THR A 104 52.44 -19.28 19.31
C THR A 104 51.95 -20.10 18.10
N HIS A 105 51.11 -21.06 18.37
CA HIS A 105 50.24 -21.62 17.31
C HIS A 105 49.39 -20.46 16.75
N PRO A 106 49.36 -20.26 15.42
CA PRO A 106 48.45 -19.29 14.83
C PRO A 106 47.03 -19.72 15.21
N ARG A 107 46.34 -18.86 15.97
CA ARG A 107 44.87 -19.05 16.15
C ARG A 107 44.23 -19.06 14.75
N PRO A 108 43.37 -20.04 14.46
CA PRO A 108 42.61 -19.97 13.24
C PRO A 108 41.90 -18.61 13.23
N HIS A 109 42.18 -17.79 12.22
CA HIS A 109 41.42 -16.61 11.95
C HIS A 109 39.97 -17.05 11.66
N LEU A 110 39.09 -16.95 12.67
CA LEU A 110 37.68 -17.04 12.48
C LEU A 110 37.32 -15.93 11.47
N HIS A 111 37.17 -16.34 10.22
CA HIS A 111 36.62 -15.46 9.21
C HIS A 111 35.27 -14.93 9.77
N PRO A 112 35.05 -13.62 9.81
CA PRO A 112 33.76 -13.10 10.23
C PRO A 112 32.73 -13.77 9.31
N HIS A 113 31.80 -14.53 9.90
CA HIS A 113 30.71 -15.16 9.16
C HIS A 113 30.00 -14.06 8.41
N ALA A 114 30.17 -14.01 7.09
CA ALA A 114 29.50 -13.05 6.24
C ALA A 114 27.99 -13.19 6.49
N SER A 115 27.34 -12.09 6.83
CA SER A 115 25.89 -12.08 7.03
C SER A 115 25.19 -12.67 5.82
N PRO A 116 24.15 -13.48 5.99
CA PRO A 116 23.46 -14.07 4.86
C PRO A 116 22.93 -12.97 3.92
N PRO A 117 22.93 -13.21 2.61
CA PRO A 117 22.44 -12.22 1.65
C PRO A 117 20.98 -11.84 1.95
N PRO A 118 20.55 -10.61 1.64
CA PRO A 118 19.24 -10.07 2.05
C PRO A 118 18.05 -11.00 1.77
N HIS A 119 17.98 -11.59 0.57
CA HIS A 119 16.88 -12.49 0.22
C HIS A 119 16.78 -13.71 1.17
N ARG A 120 17.92 -14.32 1.55
CA ARG A 120 17.94 -15.45 2.51
C ARG A 120 17.54 -15.01 3.91
N ARG A 121 18.01 -13.83 4.35
CA ARG A 121 17.64 -13.25 5.64
C ARG A 121 16.11 -13.10 5.76
N TRP A 122 15.45 -12.73 4.67
CA TRP A 122 14.00 -12.59 4.58
C TRP A 122 13.29 -13.84 4.07
N GLY A 123 13.96 -14.99 4.06
CA GLY A 123 13.35 -16.28 3.74
C GLY A 123 12.93 -16.45 2.28
N LEU A 124 13.47 -15.67 1.36
CA LEU A 124 13.21 -15.85 -0.06
C LEU A 124 14.17 -16.87 -0.69
N PRO A 125 13.73 -17.70 -1.64
CA PRO A 125 14.56 -18.72 -2.28
C PRO A 125 15.67 -18.11 -3.16
N ALA A 126 15.44 -16.92 -3.73
CA ALA A 126 16.35 -16.20 -4.60
C ALA A 126 16.20 -14.68 -4.39
N PRO A 127 17.16 -13.85 -4.85
CA PRO A 127 16.97 -12.42 -4.96
C PRO A 127 15.69 -12.09 -5.76
N LEU A 128 15.03 -10.98 -5.44
CA LEU A 128 13.97 -10.46 -6.30
C LEU A 128 14.60 -10.07 -7.65
N ALA A 129 13.97 -10.49 -8.73
CA ALA A 129 14.35 -10.01 -10.05
C ALA A 129 14.17 -8.48 -10.11
N PRO A 130 15.03 -7.72 -10.77
CA PRO A 130 14.84 -6.30 -10.96
C PRO A 130 13.51 -6.04 -11.67
N ALA A 131 12.85 -4.94 -11.31
CA ALA A 131 11.69 -4.49 -12.05
C ALA A 131 12.09 -4.18 -13.50
N PRO A 132 11.20 -4.40 -14.49
CA PRO A 132 11.42 -3.89 -15.84
C PRO A 132 11.66 -2.39 -15.81
N GLU A 133 12.37 -1.88 -16.81
CA GLU A 133 12.45 -0.43 -17.01
C GLU A 133 11.03 0.15 -17.11
N HIS A 134 10.80 1.28 -16.46
CA HIS A 134 9.50 1.92 -16.54
C HIS A 134 9.22 2.35 -17.99
N PRO A 135 7.97 2.26 -18.45
CA PRO A 135 7.65 2.66 -19.82
C PRO A 135 7.87 4.16 -20.02
N ASP A 136 8.45 4.55 -21.18
CA ASP A 136 8.64 5.96 -21.56
C ASP A 136 7.35 6.78 -21.51
N ARG A 137 6.23 6.11 -21.81
CA ARG A 137 4.88 6.65 -21.63
C ARG A 137 4.12 5.82 -20.62
N ARG A 138 3.57 6.49 -19.62
CA ARG A 138 2.69 5.83 -18.66
C ARG A 138 1.51 5.21 -19.41
N PRO A 139 1.20 3.90 -19.16
CA PRO A 139 0.09 3.21 -19.83
C PRO A 139 -1.27 3.87 -19.63
N LEU A 140 -1.43 4.57 -18.50
CA LEU A 140 -2.61 5.38 -18.20
C LEU A 140 -2.19 6.84 -18.11
N PRO A 141 -2.65 7.69 -19.04
CA PRO A 141 -2.40 9.12 -18.94
C PRO A 141 -3.04 9.66 -17.67
N ARG A 142 -2.33 10.56 -16.99
CA ARG A 142 -2.97 11.36 -15.94
C ARG A 142 -4.23 11.97 -16.51
N ALA A 143 -5.33 11.94 -15.75
CA ALA A 143 -6.53 12.67 -16.12
C ALA A 143 -6.17 14.17 -16.26
N ALA A 144 -5.89 14.58 -17.49
CA ALA A 144 -5.63 15.95 -17.84
C ALA A 144 -6.89 16.50 -18.50
N GLY A 145 -7.84 17.01 -17.69
CA GLY A 145 -9.06 17.60 -18.23
C GLY A 145 -10.33 17.30 -17.44
N PRO A 146 -11.47 17.87 -17.83
CA PRO A 146 -12.75 17.72 -17.14
C PRO A 146 -13.39 16.35 -17.44
N GLY A 147 -12.82 15.27 -16.93
CA GLY A 147 -13.37 13.92 -17.06
C GLY A 147 -13.35 13.18 -15.72
N PRO A 148 -14.10 12.09 -15.59
CA PRO A 148 -14.04 11.26 -14.41
C PRO A 148 -12.63 10.67 -14.26
N LEU A 149 -12.14 10.56 -13.02
CA LEU A 149 -10.85 9.93 -12.74
C LEU A 149 -10.86 8.47 -13.23
N PRO A 150 -9.75 8.00 -13.83
CA PRO A 150 -9.61 6.59 -14.15
C PRO A 150 -9.62 5.74 -12.87
N VAL A 151 -10.31 4.61 -12.94
CA VAL A 151 -10.31 3.60 -11.89
C VAL A 151 -9.50 2.40 -12.37
N VAL A 152 -8.46 2.05 -11.62
CA VAL A 152 -7.45 1.09 -12.03
C VAL A 152 -7.32 -0.01 -11.00
N ASP A 153 -7.56 -1.25 -11.39
CA ASP A 153 -7.29 -2.44 -10.57
C ASP A 153 -6.14 -3.29 -11.11
N ARG A 154 -5.73 -2.98 -12.36
CA ARG A 154 -4.59 -3.55 -13.07
C ARG A 154 -4.01 -2.51 -14.01
N VAL A 155 -2.68 -2.44 -14.06
CA VAL A 155 -1.96 -1.67 -15.08
C VAL A 155 -1.96 -2.45 -16.40
N PRO A 156 -2.31 -1.82 -17.53
CA PRO A 156 -2.26 -2.49 -18.84
C PRO A 156 -0.79 -2.60 -19.32
N THR A 157 -0.11 -3.65 -18.90
CA THR A 157 1.28 -3.97 -19.33
C THR A 157 1.42 -5.45 -19.65
N ARG A 158 2.40 -5.78 -20.49
CA ARG A 158 2.83 -7.15 -20.76
C ARG A 158 4.07 -7.55 -19.95
N ASP A 159 4.70 -6.60 -19.27
CA ASP A 159 5.85 -6.82 -18.41
C ASP A 159 5.47 -7.75 -17.26
N LYS A 160 6.37 -8.68 -16.94
CA LYS A 160 6.16 -9.64 -15.84
C LYS A 160 6.28 -8.97 -14.47
N VAL A 161 5.48 -7.94 -14.23
CA VAL A 161 5.51 -7.09 -13.04
C VAL A 161 4.14 -7.07 -12.35
N VAL A 162 4.16 -7.00 -11.02
CA VAL A 162 3.00 -6.71 -10.17
C VAL A 162 3.33 -5.55 -9.24
N PHE A 163 2.32 -4.92 -8.65
CA PHE A 163 2.48 -3.74 -7.82
C PHE A 163 1.97 -4.04 -6.41
N LEU A 164 2.86 -3.88 -5.42
CA LEU A 164 2.50 -4.11 -4.02
C LEU A 164 2.01 -2.82 -3.38
N THR A 165 0.82 -2.89 -2.82
CA THR A 165 0.17 -1.76 -2.14
C THR A 165 -0.25 -2.17 -0.74
N TYR A 166 -0.06 -1.27 0.23
CA TYR A 166 -0.38 -1.50 1.64
C TYR A 166 -1.30 -0.41 2.15
N ASP A 167 -2.43 -0.79 2.72
CA ASP A 167 -3.46 0.13 3.18
C ASP A 167 -3.43 0.36 4.70
N ASP A 168 -4.13 1.39 5.14
CA ASP A 168 -4.45 1.80 6.51
C ASP A 168 -3.27 2.44 7.26
N GLY A 169 -2.33 1.67 7.74
CA GLY A 169 -1.21 2.15 8.55
C GLY A 169 -1.29 1.75 10.03
N ALA A 170 -2.00 0.67 10.37
CA ALA A 170 -2.08 0.19 11.75
C ALA A 170 -0.78 -0.44 12.23
N GLU A 171 -0.14 -1.27 11.41
CA GLU A 171 1.13 -1.93 11.74
C GLU A 171 2.32 -0.99 11.59
N LYS A 172 3.23 -1.02 12.54
CA LYS A 172 4.41 -0.15 12.61
C LYS A 172 5.68 -0.93 12.99
N ASP A 173 5.78 -2.19 12.56
CA ASP A 173 6.96 -3.04 12.79
C ASP A 173 8.22 -2.43 12.15
N PRO A 174 9.25 -2.05 12.91
CA PRO A 174 10.49 -1.49 12.36
C PRO A 174 11.23 -2.46 11.45
N ARG A 175 11.05 -3.78 11.62
CA ARG A 175 11.64 -4.80 10.76
C ARG A 175 11.13 -4.72 9.33
N PHE A 176 9.91 -4.20 9.12
CA PHE A 176 9.39 -3.98 7.78
C PHE A 176 10.16 -2.86 7.05
N VAL A 177 10.64 -1.84 7.76
CA VAL A 177 11.53 -0.81 7.18
C VAL A 177 12.84 -1.45 6.71
N ASP A 178 13.40 -2.38 7.50
CA ASP A 178 14.63 -3.09 7.13
C ASP A 178 14.39 -4.00 5.91
N MET A 179 13.27 -4.71 5.86
CA MET A 179 12.89 -5.53 4.70
C MET A 179 12.78 -4.69 3.42
N VAL A 180 12.08 -3.57 3.47
CA VAL A 180 11.90 -2.66 2.32
C VAL A 180 13.26 -2.13 1.84
N ARG A 181 14.13 -1.74 2.76
CA ARG A 181 15.49 -1.26 2.46
C ARG A 181 16.36 -2.34 1.82
N GLU A 182 16.47 -3.49 2.47
CA GLU A 182 17.40 -4.55 2.08
C GLU A 182 16.98 -5.24 0.78
N LEU A 183 15.69 -5.43 0.56
CA LEU A 183 15.16 -5.99 -0.67
C LEU A 183 14.94 -4.94 -1.77
N ARG A 184 15.15 -3.64 -1.48
CA ARG A 184 14.81 -2.52 -2.37
C ARG A 184 13.38 -2.63 -2.90
N LEU A 185 12.46 -3.01 -2.01
CA LEU A 185 11.09 -3.37 -2.36
C LEU A 185 10.27 -2.12 -2.68
N PRO A 186 9.75 -1.95 -3.90
CA PRO A 186 8.84 -0.85 -4.22
C PRO A 186 7.49 -1.12 -3.54
N VAL A 187 7.07 -0.20 -2.69
CA VAL A 187 5.81 -0.29 -1.94
C VAL A 187 5.06 1.02 -2.05
N SER A 188 3.78 0.97 -2.41
CA SER A 188 2.86 2.10 -2.37
C SER A 188 1.97 2.00 -1.13
N MET A 189 2.02 3.00 -0.25
CA MET A 189 1.31 3.03 1.02
C MET A 189 0.09 3.95 0.93
N PHE A 190 -1.11 3.41 1.00
CA PHE A 190 -2.37 4.15 1.06
C PHE A 190 -2.73 4.36 2.52
N LEU A 191 -2.47 5.55 3.05
CA LEU A 191 -2.51 5.83 4.47
C LEU A 191 -3.77 6.58 4.89
N THR A 192 -4.35 6.17 6.03
CA THR A 192 -5.48 6.80 6.72
C THR A 192 -5.01 7.53 7.97
N ASP A 193 -5.34 8.82 8.13
CA ASP A 193 -4.85 9.66 9.24
C ASP A 193 -5.17 9.07 10.62
N SER A 194 -6.44 8.73 10.86
CA SER A 194 -6.89 8.20 12.17
C SER A 194 -6.22 6.87 12.53
N VAL A 195 -5.86 6.04 11.53
CA VAL A 195 -5.20 4.75 11.73
C VAL A 195 -3.69 4.89 11.91
N VAL A 196 -3.06 5.77 11.13
CA VAL A 196 -1.65 6.11 11.28
C VAL A 196 -1.37 6.69 12.67
N GLY A 197 -2.25 7.57 13.15
CA GLY A 197 -2.18 8.20 14.47
C GLY A 197 -0.81 8.81 14.78
N PRO A 198 -0.23 8.56 15.96
CA PRO A 198 1.09 9.10 16.31
C PRO A 198 2.25 8.47 15.55
N GLY A 199 2.00 7.43 14.72
CA GLY A 199 3.01 6.63 14.02
C GLY A 199 3.56 7.24 12.73
N TYR A 200 3.31 8.48 12.40
CA TYR A 200 3.81 9.13 11.18
C TYR A 200 5.32 8.98 10.97
N GLY A 201 6.12 8.99 12.05
CA GLY A 201 7.56 8.78 11.99
C GLY A 201 7.97 7.41 11.43
N HIS A 202 7.15 6.37 11.63
CA HIS A 202 7.40 5.05 11.03
C HIS A 202 7.26 5.10 9.50
N PHE A 203 6.18 5.71 8.99
CA PHE A 203 5.94 5.84 7.55
C PHE A 203 6.92 6.82 6.89
N ALA A 204 7.43 7.82 7.62
CA ALA A 204 8.54 8.64 7.14
C ALA A 204 9.82 7.83 6.93
N ARG A 205 10.14 6.87 7.83
CA ARG A 205 11.27 5.94 7.64
C ARG A 205 11.06 5.01 6.44
N LEU A 206 9.85 4.47 6.25
CA LEU A 206 9.52 3.67 5.06
C LEU A 206 9.71 4.47 3.78
N ARG A 207 9.26 5.73 3.78
CA ARG A 207 9.45 6.63 2.65
C ARG A 207 10.93 6.90 2.37
N ALA A 208 11.75 7.09 3.41
CA ALA A 208 13.19 7.32 3.27
C ALA A 208 13.94 6.12 2.63
N VAL A 209 13.37 4.92 2.69
CA VAL A 209 13.92 3.72 2.06
C VAL A 209 13.23 3.36 0.73
N GLY A 210 12.40 4.26 0.18
CA GLY A 210 11.86 4.15 -1.17
C GLY A 210 10.37 3.83 -1.30
N ALA A 211 9.63 3.63 -0.21
CA ALA A 211 8.18 3.51 -0.26
C ALA A 211 7.53 4.86 -0.61
N THR A 212 6.37 4.83 -1.25
CA THR A 212 5.59 6.02 -1.61
C THR A 212 4.36 6.16 -0.73
N VAL A 213 3.83 7.37 -0.61
CA VAL A 213 2.66 7.67 0.22
C VAL A 213 1.51 8.10 -0.68
N GLN A 214 0.34 7.49 -0.49
CA GLN A 214 -0.88 7.70 -1.23
C GLN A 214 -2.07 7.90 -0.27
N ASN A 215 -3.21 8.37 -0.79
CA ASN A 215 -4.36 8.79 0.00
C ASN A 215 -5.35 7.64 0.23
N HIS A 216 -5.77 7.43 1.51
CA HIS A 216 -6.80 6.47 1.90
C HIS A 216 -7.85 7.06 2.85
N THR A 217 -8.17 8.35 2.71
CA THR A 217 -9.08 9.16 3.53
C THR A 217 -8.57 9.50 4.95
N LEU A 218 -9.25 10.42 5.62
CA LEU A 218 -8.94 10.80 7.01
C LEU A 218 -9.27 9.68 8.00
N ASP A 219 -10.51 9.17 7.96
CA ASP A 219 -11.09 8.35 9.02
C ASP A 219 -11.52 6.95 8.55
N HIS A 220 -11.09 6.53 7.33
CA HIS A 220 -11.46 5.24 6.75
C HIS A 220 -12.98 5.05 6.62
N THR A 221 -13.71 6.14 6.43
CA THR A 221 -15.18 6.11 6.30
C THR A 221 -15.59 5.56 4.92
N ALA A 222 -16.64 4.74 4.87
CA ALA A 222 -17.25 4.33 3.62
C ALA A 222 -17.84 5.54 2.89
N LEU A 223 -17.31 5.88 1.71
CA LEU A 223 -17.64 7.15 1.03
C LEU A 223 -18.96 7.10 0.29
N ARG A 224 -19.31 5.94 -0.32
CA ARG A 224 -20.53 5.80 -1.10
C ARG A 224 -21.75 6.19 -0.28
N GLY A 225 -22.57 7.08 -0.84
CA GLY A 225 -23.79 7.58 -0.20
C GLY A 225 -23.59 8.77 0.74
N LEU A 226 -22.34 9.16 1.04
CA LEU A 226 -22.09 10.42 1.71
C LEU A 226 -22.35 11.60 0.77
N PRO A 227 -22.85 12.74 1.27
CA PRO A 227 -22.89 13.98 0.49
C PRO A 227 -21.51 14.36 -0.05
N TYR A 228 -21.45 15.05 -1.19
CA TYR A 228 -20.21 15.51 -1.80
C TYR A 228 -19.28 16.23 -0.81
N ALA A 229 -19.81 17.13 0.03
CA ALA A 229 -19.03 17.86 1.02
C ALA A 229 -18.32 16.91 2.00
N GLY A 230 -19.01 15.86 2.47
CA GLY A 230 -18.44 14.85 3.35
C GLY A 230 -17.33 14.04 2.66
N GLN A 231 -17.58 13.54 1.44
CA GLN A 231 -16.57 12.80 0.68
C GLN A 231 -15.35 13.68 0.39
N ARG A 232 -15.56 14.94 0.02
CA ARG A 232 -14.49 15.90 -0.22
C ARG A 232 -13.70 16.21 1.06
N ALA A 233 -14.34 16.33 2.21
CA ALA A 233 -13.69 16.56 3.49
C ALA A 233 -12.73 15.41 3.83
N GLU A 234 -13.18 14.16 3.70
CA GLU A 234 -12.38 12.95 3.90
C GLU A 234 -11.15 12.89 2.97
N ILE A 235 -11.35 13.13 1.68
CA ILE A 235 -10.29 12.98 0.68
C ILE A 235 -9.32 14.18 0.71
N CYS A 236 -9.84 15.42 0.62
CA CYS A 236 -8.99 16.61 0.64
C CYS A 236 -8.32 16.83 2.00
N GLY A 237 -9.02 16.50 3.09
CA GLY A 237 -8.46 16.54 4.44
C GLY A 237 -7.20 15.67 4.53
N GLN A 238 -7.28 14.44 4.06
CA GLN A 238 -6.13 13.54 4.02
C GLN A 238 -5.01 14.06 3.09
N GLN A 239 -5.33 14.63 1.92
CA GLN A 239 -4.33 15.27 1.06
C GLN A 239 -3.54 16.35 1.81
N ASN A 240 -4.22 17.17 2.58
CA ASN A 240 -3.60 18.23 3.37
C ASN A 240 -2.75 17.67 4.51
N LYS A 241 -3.23 16.65 5.22
CA LYS A 241 -2.46 15.94 6.25
C LYS A 241 -1.18 15.34 5.69
N LEU A 242 -1.26 14.60 4.60
CA LEU A 242 -0.09 13.97 3.98
C LEU A 242 0.90 15.01 3.46
N LYS A 243 0.43 16.13 2.90
CA LYS A 243 1.29 17.27 2.54
C LYS A 243 1.99 17.86 3.76
N GLN A 244 1.26 18.06 4.85
CA GLN A 244 1.81 18.62 6.09
C GLN A 244 2.86 17.69 6.71
N ARG A 245 2.56 16.38 6.75
CA ARG A 245 3.41 15.37 7.43
C ARG A 245 4.61 14.91 6.63
N PHE A 246 4.48 14.81 5.31
CA PHE A 246 5.50 14.23 4.43
C PHE A 246 6.04 15.21 3.38
N GLY A 247 5.49 16.42 3.28
CA GLY A 247 5.88 17.41 2.27
C GLY A 247 5.46 17.07 0.84
N VAL A 248 4.64 16.02 0.64
CA VAL A 248 4.20 15.55 -0.68
C VAL A 248 2.68 15.54 -0.80
N ARG A 249 2.16 15.82 -1.99
CA ARG A 249 0.77 15.57 -2.34
C ARG A 249 0.68 14.26 -3.10
N PRO A 250 -0.01 13.25 -2.56
CA PRO A 250 -0.30 12.03 -3.31
C PRO A 250 -1.03 12.29 -4.61
N THR A 251 -0.79 11.46 -5.60
CA THR A 251 -1.52 11.49 -6.88
C THR A 251 -2.52 10.36 -7.02
N LEU A 252 -2.38 9.31 -6.20
CA LEU A 252 -3.25 8.15 -6.22
C LEU A 252 -4.15 8.12 -4.99
N PHE A 253 -5.34 7.60 -5.19
CA PHE A 253 -6.35 7.47 -4.15
C PHE A 253 -6.92 6.05 -4.13
N ARG A 254 -7.10 5.50 -2.95
CA ARG A 254 -7.89 4.28 -2.77
C ARG A 254 -9.05 4.57 -1.83
N PRO A 255 -10.30 4.36 -2.28
CA PRO A 255 -11.45 4.49 -1.39
C PRO A 255 -11.46 3.35 -0.38
N PRO A 256 -11.82 3.59 0.88
CA PRO A 256 -12.04 2.56 1.88
C PRO A 256 -12.94 1.43 1.36
N TYR A 257 -12.56 0.19 1.66
CA TYR A 257 -13.28 -1.03 1.20
C TYR A 257 -13.32 -1.21 -0.32
N GLY A 258 -12.66 -0.35 -1.12
CA GLY A 258 -12.78 -0.33 -2.57
C GLY A 258 -14.13 0.18 -3.08
N VAL A 259 -14.93 0.83 -2.21
CA VAL A 259 -16.30 1.26 -2.50
C VAL A 259 -16.35 2.74 -2.84
N TYR A 260 -16.88 3.08 -4.01
CA TYR A 260 -16.97 4.45 -4.52
C TYR A 260 -18.23 4.65 -5.38
N ASP A 261 -18.53 5.90 -5.70
CA ASP A 261 -19.57 6.33 -6.64
C ASP A 261 -19.05 7.50 -7.52
N SER A 262 -19.91 8.06 -8.37
CA SER A 262 -19.54 9.23 -9.20
C SER A 262 -19.18 10.47 -8.39
N THR A 263 -19.79 10.63 -7.22
CA THR A 263 -19.48 11.71 -6.28
C THR A 263 -18.07 11.56 -5.73
N THR A 264 -17.65 10.32 -5.40
CA THR A 264 -16.30 10.00 -4.96
C THR A 264 -15.27 10.36 -6.02
N LEU A 265 -15.51 9.99 -7.28
CA LEU A 265 -14.59 10.31 -8.39
C LEU A 265 -14.42 11.81 -8.59
N ARG A 266 -15.52 12.57 -8.51
CA ARG A 266 -15.49 14.03 -8.58
C ARG A 266 -14.74 14.63 -7.40
N ALA A 267 -15.05 14.23 -6.17
CA ALA A 267 -14.38 14.73 -4.98
C ALA A 267 -12.87 14.45 -5.02
N ALA A 268 -12.47 13.27 -5.46
CA ALA A 268 -11.05 12.90 -5.61
C ALA A 268 -10.34 13.77 -6.67
N ALA A 269 -10.99 14.02 -7.83
CA ALA A 269 -10.46 14.92 -8.85
C ALA A 269 -10.26 16.34 -8.30
N ASP A 270 -11.27 16.87 -7.60
CA ASP A 270 -11.23 18.21 -7.00
C ASP A 270 -10.20 18.33 -5.88
N CYS A 271 -9.76 17.22 -5.29
CA CYS A 271 -8.66 17.16 -4.33
C CYS A 271 -7.27 17.01 -5.01
N GLY A 272 -7.20 17.01 -6.35
CA GLY A 272 -5.96 16.94 -7.12
C GLY A 272 -5.38 15.54 -7.26
N LEU A 273 -6.21 14.51 -7.14
CA LEU A 273 -5.83 13.13 -7.40
C LEU A 273 -5.94 12.81 -8.89
N SER A 274 -5.15 11.86 -9.39
CA SER A 274 -5.05 11.53 -10.81
C SER A 274 -5.71 10.20 -11.16
N ALA A 275 -5.81 9.28 -10.19
CA ALA A 275 -6.45 7.97 -10.40
C ALA A 275 -6.98 7.40 -9.08
N VAL A 276 -8.03 6.60 -9.20
CA VAL A 276 -8.52 5.70 -8.15
C VAL A 276 -7.92 4.32 -8.36
N VAL A 277 -7.32 3.77 -7.31
CA VAL A 277 -6.59 2.49 -7.37
C VAL A 277 -7.35 1.44 -6.58
N LEU A 278 -7.75 0.38 -7.25
CA LEU A 278 -8.29 -0.84 -6.66
C LEU A 278 -7.26 -1.97 -6.71
N TRP A 279 -7.69 -3.24 -6.72
CA TRP A 279 -6.79 -4.39 -6.73
C TRP A 279 -7.39 -5.61 -7.44
N ARG A 280 -6.53 -6.49 -7.95
CA ARG A 280 -6.89 -7.78 -8.56
C ARG A 280 -6.55 -8.97 -7.68
N ALA A 281 -5.71 -8.77 -6.68
CA ALA A 281 -5.42 -9.78 -5.68
C ALA A 281 -5.25 -9.11 -4.31
N SER A 282 -5.58 -9.83 -3.25
CA SER A 282 -5.38 -9.34 -1.88
C SER A 282 -4.68 -10.38 -1.03
N MET A 283 -3.59 -9.98 -0.39
CA MET A 283 -2.89 -10.81 0.58
C MET A 283 -3.69 -10.88 1.87
N GLN A 284 -4.10 -12.07 2.24
CA GLN A 284 -4.57 -12.39 3.58
C GLN A 284 -3.34 -12.72 4.45
N ILE A 285 -3.54 -13.15 5.67
CA ILE A 285 -2.40 -13.48 6.56
C ILE A 285 -1.53 -14.58 5.97
N HIS A 286 -2.15 -15.62 5.41
CA HIS A 286 -1.47 -16.81 4.90
C HIS A 286 -1.60 -16.99 3.40
N ASP A 287 -2.70 -16.53 2.81
CA ASP A 287 -3.10 -16.81 1.44
C ASP A 287 -3.27 -15.55 0.60
N LEU A 288 -3.03 -15.69 -0.68
CA LEU A 288 -3.33 -14.68 -1.69
C LEU A 288 -4.69 -15.00 -2.34
N ARG A 289 -5.64 -14.09 -2.17
CA ARG A 289 -6.96 -14.18 -2.82
C ARG A 289 -6.95 -13.39 -4.11
N TYR A 290 -7.53 -13.97 -5.15
CA TYR A 290 -7.60 -13.39 -6.49
C TYR A 290 -9.02 -12.96 -6.80
N ALA A 291 -9.21 -11.78 -7.40
CA ALA A 291 -10.52 -11.32 -7.86
C ALA A 291 -11.02 -12.17 -9.04
N VAL A 292 -10.11 -12.65 -9.88
CA VAL A 292 -10.41 -13.49 -11.04
C VAL A 292 -9.31 -14.56 -11.19
N GLY A 293 -9.73 -15.81 -11.34
CA GLY A 293 -8.81 -16.95 -11.52
C GLY A 293 -8.08 -17.32 -10.24
N HIS A 294 -6.88 -17.88 -10.36
CA HIS A 294 -6.12 -18.46 -9.24
C HIS A 294 -4.62 -18.12 -9.30
N ARG A 295 -4.25 -17.10 -10.08
CA ARG A 295 -2.85 -16.66 -10.25
C ARG A 295 -2.77 -15.17 -10.49
N LEU A 296 -1.61 -14.59 -10.16
CA LEU A 296 -1.26 -13.23 -10.55
C LEU A 296 -1.03 -13.15 -12.07
N ARG A 297 -1.30 -11.99 -12.62
CA ARG A 297 -1.05 -11.66 -14.03
C ARG A 297 -0.22 -10.39 -14.13
N PRO A 298 0.53 -10.19 -15.22
CA PRO A 298 1.19 -8.92 -15.48
C PRO A 298 0.28 -7.72 -15.24
N GLY A 299 0.81 -6.73 -14.53
CA GLY A 299 0.09 -5.51 -14.21
C GLY A 299 -0.85 -5.58 -13.00
N ASP A 300 -1.04 -6.73 -12.37
CA ASP A 300 -1.95 -6.83 -11.21
C ASP A 300 -1.48 -5.95 -10.06
N ILE A 301 -2.42 -5.19 -9.52
CA ILE A 301 -2.24 -4.45 -8.27
C ILE A 301 -2.65 -5.39 -7.14
N VAL A 302 -1.74 -5.58 -6.19
CA VAL A 302 -1.92 -6.49 -5.05
C VAL A 302 -2.12 -5.66 -3.79
N LEU A 303 -3.27 -5.83 -3.15
CA LEU A 303 -3.56 -5.26 -1.86
C LEU A 303 -2.94 -6.11 -0.75
N ALA A 304 -2.15 -5.52 0.08
CA ALA A 304 -1.84 -5.97 1.43
C ALA A 304 -2.31 -4.89 2.43
N GLY A 305 -2.27 -5.16 3.72
CA GLY A 305 -2.65 -4.17 4.73
C GLY A 305 -1.54 -4.05 5.77
N PHE A 306 -1.34 -2.86 6.29
CA PHE A 306 -0.62 -2.65 7.54
C PHE A 306 -1.52 -3.09 8.70
N ARG A 307 -1.73 -4.39 8.81
CA ARG A 307 -2.62 -4.99 9.80
C ARG A 307 -1.97 -4.92 11.17
N GLY A 308 -2.68 -4.40 12.16
CA GLY A 308 -2.21 -4.39 13.53
C GLY A 308 -2.02 -5.82 14.10
N PRO A 309 -1.30 -5.96 15.22
CA PRO A 309 -0.95 -7.26 15.83
C PRO A 309 -2.15 -8.20 16.02
N ASP A 310 -3.29 -7.67 16.44
CA ASP A 310 -4.52 -8.44 16.65
C ASP A 310 -5.06 -9.07 15.36
N GLN A 311 -4.87 -8.39 14.22
CA GLN A 311 -5.30 -8.88 12.92
C GLN A 311 -4.29 -9.86 12.31
N LEU A 312 -3.02 -9.78 12.68
CA LEU A 312 -1.96 -10.67 12.20
C LEU A 312 -1.97 -12.04 12.87
N LYS A 313 -2.71 -12.22 13.98
CA LYS A 313 -2.95 -13.50 14.64
C LYS A 313 -1.68 -14.33 14.87
N GLY A 314 -0.66 -13.71 15.46
CA GLY A 314 0.61 -14.36 15.78
C GLY A 314 1.61 -14.46 14.62
N THR A 315 1.28 -13.96 13.43
CA THR A 315 2.28 -13.73 12.35
C THR A 315 2.75 -12.27 12.36
N THR A 316 3.81 -11.97 11.65
CA THR A 316 4.34 -10.60 11.49
C THR A 316 4.05 -10.07 10.09
N LEU A 317 4.09 -8.74 9.94
CA LEU A 317 3.97 -8.09 8.64
C LEU A 317 5.07 -8.56 7.67
N THR A 318 6.29 -8.76 8.18
CA THR A 318 7.42 -9.26 7.38
C THR A 318 7.22 -10.70 6.92
N GLU A 319 6.67 -11.58 7.75
CA GLU A 319 6.34 -12.96 7.35
C GLU A 319 5.21 -13.00 6.32
N MET A 320 4.16 -12.20 6.53
CA MET A 320 3.06 -12.06 5.56
C MET A 320 3.62 -11.58 4.20
N THR A 321 4.47 -10.57 4.22
CA THR A 321 5.11 -10.04 3.01
C THR A 321 6.05 -11.06 2.35
N THR A 322 6.80 -11.84 3.14
CA THR A 322 7.64 -12.92 2.62
C THR A 322 6.81 -13.97 1.87
N ARG A 323 5.67 -14.37 2.42
CA ARG A 323 4.74 -15.30 1.73
C ARG A 323 4.24 -14.71 0.40
N LEU A 324 3.87 -13.44 0.41
CA LEU A 324 3.46 -12.74 -0.82
C LEU A 324 4.59 -12.71 -1.86
N LEU A 325 5.81 -12.34 -1.47
CA LEU A 325 6.96 -12.27 -2.38
C LEU A 325 7.33 -13.65 -2.94
N ARG A 326 7.24 -14.71 -2.16
CA ARG A 326 7.41 -16.09 -2.66
C ARG A 326 6.38 -16.42 -3.74
N ARG A 327 5.10 -16.07 -3.55
CA ARG A 327 4.05 -16.25 -4.57
C ARG A 327 4.32 -15.47 -5.85
N VAL A 328 4.87 -14.27 -5.74
CA VAL A 328 5.30 -13.47 -6.89
C VAL A 328 6.43 -14.18 -7.65
N GLN A 329 7.47 -14.66 -6.94
CA GLN A 329 8.59 -15.38 -7.53
C GLN A 329 8.18 -16.73 -8.17
N GLU A 330 7.36 -17.52 -7.48
CA GLU A 330 6.84 -18.81 -7.98
C GLU A 330 6.10 -18.67 -9.31
N GLN A 331 5.50 -17.51 -9.55
CA GLN A 331 4.78 -17.23 -10.78
C GLN A 331 5.62 -16.50 -11.85
N GLY A 332 6.92 -16.39 -11.61
CA GLY A 332 7.87 -15.77 -12.55
C GLY A 332 7.63 -14.26 -12.74
N LEU A 333 7.08 -13.60 -11.72
CA LEU A 333 6.82 -12.17 -11.70
C LEU A 333 7.83 -11.45 -10.81
N THR A 334 7.92 -10.14 -10.97
CA THR A 334 8.68 -9.25 -10.08
C THR A 334 7.80 -8.10 -9.58
N VAL A 335 8.35 -7.28 -8.69
CA VAL A 335 7.63 -6.14 -8.11
C VAL A 335 8.12 -4.85 -8.75
N GLY A 336 7.21 -4.02 -9.25
CA GLY A 336 7.47 -2.70 -9.78
C GLY A 336 6.91 -1.59 -8.92
N ARG A 337 7.32 -0.35 -9.22
CA ARG A 337 6.77 0.86 -8.60
C ARG A 337 5.51 1.27 -9.35
N LEU A 338 4.37 1.29 -8.66
CA LEU A 338 3.08 1.61 -9.28
C LEU A 338 3.07 3.01 -9.92
N GLU A 339 3.69 3.97 -9.26
CA GLU A 339 3.72 5.37 -9.67
C GLU A 339 4.51 5.63 -10.97
N ASP A 340 5.33 4.68 -11.39
CA ASP A 340 6.04 4.76 -12.66
C ASP A 340 5.13 4.39 -13.85
N TYR A 341 3.99 3.76 -13.57
CA TYR A 341 3.02 3.28 -14.56
C TYR A 341 1.71 4.08 -14.60
N LEU A 342 1.44 4.93 -13.58
CA LEU A 342 0.19 5.69 -13.45
C LEU A 342 0.39 7.21 -13.45
#